data_821d5395508c837e136e24f3ac414305
#
_entry.id   821d5395508c837e136e24f3ac414305
#
_cell.length_a   1.000
_cell.length_b   1.000
_cell.length_c   1.000
_cell.angle_alpha   90.00
_cell.angle_beta   90.00
_cell.angle_gamma   90.00
#
_symmetry.space_group_name_H-M   'P 1'
#
loop_
_entity.id
_entity.type
_entity.pdbx_description
1 polymer ?
#
loop_
_entity_poly.entity_id
_entity_poly.type
_entity_poly.pdbx_seq_one_letter_code
_entity_poly.pdbx_strand_id
1 'polypeptide(L)'
;MIKIAVISPENSLPFIKKGIRETGKYCVEYFIYESLEETLDIYKKNFHKFDVFLTSGELGKKFLEGKLKKIIKPIYYLEIKREELYETFFKVL
;
A
#
# COMPACT_ATOMS: atom_id res chain seq x y z
N MET A 1 16.88 8.16 1.21
CA MET A 1 16.16 6.94 0.83
C MET A 1 14.68 7.14 1.13
N ILE A 2 13.83 6.89 0.16
CA ILE A 2 12.39 7.00 0.33
C ILE A 2 11.86 5.75 1.02
N LYS A 3 11.10 5.95 2.09
CA LYS A 3 10.50 4.85 2.86
C LYS A 3 9.04 4.70 2.48
N ILE A 4 8.68 3.50 2.01
CA ILE A 4 7.35 3.19 1.52
C ILE A 4 6.72 2.11 2.40
N ALA A 5 5.51 2.39 2.88
CA ALA A 5 4.71 1.40 3.60
C ALA A 5 3.64 0.85 2.66
N VAL A 6 3.61 -0.46 2.48
CA VAL A 6 2.58 -1.13 1.69
C VAL A 6 1.60 -1.80 2.64
N ILE A 7 0.33 -1.46 2.51
CA ILE A 7 -0.75 -1.98 3.35
C ILE A 7 -1.63 -2.88 2.50
N SER A 8 -1.68 -4.16 2.80
CA SER A 8 -2.30 -5.16 1.93
C SER A 8 -2.95 -6.30 2.72
N PRO A 9 -4.03 -6.90 2.19
CA PRO A 9 -4.48 -8.19 2.72
C PRO A 9 -3.42 -9.25 2.45
N GLU A 10 -3.40 -10.29 3.26
CA GLU A 10 -2.42 -11.36 3.14
C GLU A 10 -2.42 -12.03 1.77
N ASN A 11 -3.59 -12.27 1.21
CA ASN A 11 -3.72 -12.95 -0.09
C ASN A 11 -3.20 -12.14 -1.28
N SER A 12 -3.13 -10.83 -1.15
CA SER A 12 -2.61 -9.96 -2.22
C SER A 12 -1.10 -9.77 -2.13
N LEU A 13 -0.52 -10.06 -0.97
CA LEU A 13 0.90 -9.77 -0.69
C LEU A 13 1.89 -10.40 -1.66
N PRO A 14 1.76 -11.69 -2.04
CA PRO A 14 2.70 -12.30 -2.98
C PRO A 14 2.72 -11.59 -4.34
N PHE A 15 1.56 -11.14 -4.81
CA PHE A 15 1.46 -10.43 -6.09
C PHE A 15 2.13 -9.06 -6.01
N ILE A 16 1.93 -8.37 -4.89
CA ILE A 16 2.53 -7.05 -4.68
C ILE A 16 4.05 -7.16 -4.60
N LYS A 17 4.57 -8.10 -3.83
CA LYS A 17 6.01 -8.31 -3.71
C LYS A 17 6.66 -8.63 -5.05
N LYS A 18 5.96 -9.36 -5.90
CA LYS A 18 6.44 -9.71 -7.22
C LYS A 18 6.51 -8.50 -8.17
N GLY A 19 5.58 -7.55 -7.99
CA GLY A 19 5.51 -6.35 -8.82
C GLY A 19 6.41 -5.22 -8.36
N ILE A 20 6.76 -5.18 -7.07
CA ILE A 20 7.61 -4.14 -6.52
C ILE A 20 9.05 -4.62 -6.48
N ARG A 21 9.91 -3.91 -7.19
CA ARG A 21 11.34 -4.20 -7.16
C ARG A 21 12.02 -3.19 -6.24
N GLU A 22 12.72 -3.71 -5.25
CA GLU A 22 13.53 -2.87 -4.40
C GLU A 22 14.79 -2.47 -5.14
N THR A 23 14.95 -1.18 -5.32
CA THR A 23 16.21 -0.61 -5.82
C THR A 23 16.89 0.04 -4.63
N GLY A 24 18.13 0.38 -4.70
CA GLY A 24 18.80 1.06 -3.60
C GLY A 24 18.20 2.43 -3.22
N LYS A 25 17.19 2.89 -3.96
CA LYS A 25 16.55 4.20 -3.74
C LYS A 25 15.32 4.15 -2.82
N TYR A 26 14.79 2.95 -2.58
CA TYR A 26 13.56 2.78 -1.81
C TYR A 26 13.77 1.77 -0.71
N CYS A 27 13.08 1.99 0.40
CA CYS A 27 12.97 1.02 1.47
C CYS A 27 11.49 0.69 1.61
N VAL A 28 11.11 -0.55 1.38
CA VAL A 28 9.71 -0.98 1.38
C VAL A 28 9.44 -1.88 2.57
N GLU A 29 8.38 -1.58 3.31
CA GLU A 29 7.93 -2.40 4.42
C GLU A 29 6.47 -2.76 4.20
N TYR A 30 6.09 -4.01 4.49
CA TYR A 30 4.77 -4.55 4.21
C TYR A 30 3.98 -4.74 5.50
N PHE A 31 2.74 -4.25 5.49
CA PHE A 31 1.82 -4.40 6.61
C PHE A 31 0.58 -5.14 6.12
N ILE A 32 0.19 -6.17 6.86
CA ILE A 32 -0.96 -7.00 6.51
C ILE A 32 -2.16 -6.56 7.35
N TYR A 33 -3.34 -6.46 6.72
CA TYR A 33 -4.57 -6.20 7.42
C TYR A 33 -5.63 -7.25 7.09
N GLU A 34 -6.55 -7.46 8.03
CA GLU A 34 -7.70 -8.34 7.84
C GLU A 34 -8.99 -7.54 7.64
N SER A 35 -9.07 -6.35 8.24
CA SER A 35 -10.21 -5.45 8.08
C SER A 35 -9.75 -4.05 7.68
N LEU A 36 -10.64 -3.30 7.04
CA LEU A 36 -10.32 -1.93 6.62
C LEU A 36 -9.98 -1.02 7.80
N GLU A 37 -10.57 -1.25 8.96
CA GLU A 37 -10.28 -0.47 10.17
C GLU A 37 -8.81 -0.60 10.57
N GLU A 38 -8.21 -1.76 10.35
CA GLU A 38 -6.81 -1.98 10.66
C GLU A 38 -5.88 -1.12 9.81
N THR A 39 -6.29 -0.78 8.57
CA THR A 39 -5.50 0.09 7.71
C THR A 39 -5.30 1.46 8.35
N LEU A 40 -6.33 1.96 9.01
CA LEU A 40 -6.28 3.23 9.71
C LEU A 40 -5.29 3.19 10.88
N ASP A 41 -5.33 2.11 11.66
CA ASP A 41 -4.40 1.92 12.77
C ASP A 41 -2.96 1.85 12.28
N ILE A 42 -2.72 1.12 11.22
CA ILE A 42 -1.39 1.00 10.61
C ILE A 42 -0.90 2.38 10.16
N TYR A 43 -1.73 3.14 9.48
CA TYR A 43 -1.38 4.48 9.02
C TYR A 43 -1.03 5.39 10.20
N LYS A 44 -1.88 5.45 11.20
CA LYS A 44 -1.69 6.32 12.36
C LYS A 44 -0.45 5.99 13.17
N LYS A 45 -0.14 4.71 13.31
CA LYS A 45 1.03 4.27 14.07
C LYS A 45 2.34 4.49 13.32
N ASN A 46 2.29 4.59 12.00
CA ASN A 46 3.50 4.56 11.18
C ASN A 46 3.71 5.80 10.31
N PHE A 47 2.79 6.76 10.32
CA PHE A 47 2.86 7.85 9.35
C PHE A 47 4.14 8.70 9.46
N HIS A 48 4.79 8.78 10.63
CA HIS A 48 6.04 9.51 10.76
C HIS A 48 7.27 8.70 10.35
N LYS A 49 7.12 7.40 10.16
CA LYS A 49 8.25 6.54 9.77
C LYS A 49 8.39 6.40 8.27
N PHE A 50 7.35 6.71 7.51
CA PHE A 50 7.30 6.49 6.08
C PHE A 50 6.97 7.77 5.34
N ASP A 51 7.47 7.84 4.10
CA ASP A 51 7.23 9.00 3.24
C ASP A 51 5.98 8.82 2.39
N VAL A 52 5.65 7.58 2.04
CA VAL A 52 4.54 7.24 1.14
C VAL A 52 3.85 5.99 1.64
N PHE A 53 2.53 5.95 1.48
CA PHE A 53 1.72 4.78 1.79
C PHE A 53 1.06 4.26 0.51
N LEU A 54 1.13 2.94 0.29
CA LEU A 54 0.49 2.28 -0.82
C LEU A 54 -0.50 1.26 -0.28
N THR A 55 -1.73 1.29 -0.80
CA THR A 55 -2.71 0.24 -0.50
C THR A 55 -2.81 -0.71 -1.68
N SER A 56 -3.22 -1.95 -1.43
CA SER A 56 -3.34 -2.97 -2.47
C SER A 56 -4.53 -2.76 -3.40
N GLY A 57 -5.32 -1.75 -3.19
CA GLY A 57 -6.47 -1.46 -4.03
C GLY A 57 -7.08 -0.13 -3.66
N GLU A 58 -7.98 0.33 -4.52
CA GLU A 58 -8.63 1.63 -4.36
C GLU A 58 -9.46 1.71 -3.08
N LEU A 59 -10.04 0.60 -2.66
CA LEU A 59 -10.91 0.57 -1.48
C LEU A 59 -10.16 0.99 -0.21
N GLY A 60 -8.95 0.49 -0.01
CA GLY A 60 -8.13 0.86 1.14
C GLY A 60 -7.79 2.34 1.14
N LYS A 61 -7.42 2.88 -0.03
CA LYS A 61 -7.13 4.30 -0.16
C LYS A 61 -8.35 5.16 0.15
N LYS A 62 -9.50 4.84 -0.44
CA LYS A 62 -10.74 5.58 -0.20
C LYS A 62 -11.17 5.52 1.25
N PHE A 63 -11.02 4.37 1.89
CA PHE A 63 -11.34 4.22 3.29
C PHE A 63 -10.49 5.14 4.15
N LEU A 64 -9.18 5.16 3.93
CA LEU A 64 -8.28 6.02 4.68
C LEU A 64 -8.58 7.49 4.46
N GLU A 65 -8.79 7.90 3.21
CA GLU A 65 -9.12 9.29 2.89
C GLU A 65 -10.43 9.74 3.53
N GLY A 66 -11.40 8.82 3.62
CA GLY A 66 -12.69 9.14 4.25
C GLY A 66 -12.63 9.23 5.78
N LYS A 67 -11.67 8.57 6.41
CA LYS A 67 -11.52 8.56 7.87
C LYS A 67 -10.55 9.60 8.40
N LEU A 68 -9.60 10.02 7.59
CA LEU A 68 -8.60 10.99 8.01
C LEU A 68 -9.07 12.40 7.74
N LYS A 69 -8.99 13.27 8.75
CA LYS A 69 -9.34 14.68 8.59
C LYS A 69 -8.32 15.41 7.74
N LYS A 70 -7.07 14.98 7.81
CA LYS A 70 -5.97 15.57 7.07
C LYS A 70 -5.00 14.46 6.68
N ILE A 71 -4.63 14.43 5.41
CA ILE A 71 -3.64 13.48 4.91
C ILE A 71 -2.28 14.18 4.93
N ILE A 72 -1.41 13.75 5.84
CA ILE A 72 -0.08 14.35 6.00
C ILE A 72 0.90 13.69 5.02
N LYS A 73 0.81 12.37 4.89
CA LYS A 73 1.66 11.63 3.96
C LYS A 73 0.81 11.12 2.81
N PRO A 74 1.31 11.16 1.56
CA PRO A 74 0.52 10.74 0.42
C PRO A 74 0.14 9.26 0.47
N ILE A 75 -1.07 8.96 0.02
CA ILE A 75 -1.61 7.62 -0.05
C ILE A 75 -1.94 7.34 -1.51
N TYR A 76 -1.33 6.30 -2.06
CA TYR A 76 -1.60 5.83 -3.41
C TYR A 76 -2.13 4.41 -3.33
N TYR A 77 -2.65 3.89 -4.43
CA TYR A 77 -3.04 2.48 -4.45
C TYR A 77 -2.41 1.76 -5.63
N LEU A 78 -2.24 0.45 -5.44
CA LEU A 78 -1.72 -0.43 -6.47
C LEU A 78 -2.89 -1.17 -7.08
N GLU A 79 -2.96 -1.19 -8.42
CA GLU A 79 -3.99 -1.91 -9.14
C GLU A 79 -3.40 -3.18 -9.73
N ILE A 80 -4.04 -4.32 -9.43
CA ILE A 80 -3.66 -5.60 -10.00
C ILE A 80 -4.54 -5.83 -11.22
N LYS A 81 -3.94 -5.93 -12.39
CA LYS A 81 -4.68 -6.15 -13.63
C LYS A 81 -5.04 -7.62 -13.79
N ARG A 82 -6.32 -7.88 -13.97
CA ARG A 82 -6.87 -9.23 -14.01
C ARG A 82 -6.40 -10.07 -15.19
N GLU A 83 -6.32 -9.45 -16.36
CA GLU A 83 -5.89 -10.12 -17.58
C GLU A 83 -4.44 -10.59 -17.53
N GLU A 84 -3.72 -10.17 -16.53
CA GLU A 84 -2.30 -10.48 -16.37
C GLU A 84 -2.04 -11.37 -15.16
N LEU A 85 -2.95 -12.31 -14.91
CA LEU A 85 -2.81 -13.25 -13.78
C LEU A 85 -1.54 -14.09 -13.83
N TYR A 86 -1.03 -14.33 -15.03
CA TYR A 86 0.19 -15.11 -15.24
C TYR A 86 1.43 -14.22 -15.24
N GLU A 87 1.25 -12.99 -15.68
CA GLU A 87 2.27 -11.95 -15.60
C GLU A 87 1.72 -10.86 -14.71
N THR A 88 2.16 -10.82 -13.47
CA THR A 88 1.61 -9.87 -12.52
C THR A 88 2.17 -8.48 -12.75
N PHE A 89 1.30 -7.55 -13.13
CA PHE A 89 1.64 -6.14 -13.24
C PHE A 89 0.94 -5.34 -12.17
N PHE A 90 1.65 -4.37 -11.64
CA PHE A 90 1.08 -3.42 -10.71
C PHE A 90 1.21 -2.02 -11.28
N LYS A 91 0.13 -1.29 -11.22
CA LYS A 91 0.11 0.11 -11.63
C LYS A 91 -0.11 0.97 -10.41
N VAL A 92 0.79 1.92 -10.19
CA VAL A 92 0.65 2.91 -9.13
C VAL A 92 -0.16 4.07 -9.68
N LEU A 93 -1.28 4.35 -9.04
CA LEU A 93 -2.19 5.41 -9.46
C LEU A 93 -2.24 6.54 -8.43
#